data_0f48c39e1c821cdd3c5a9b7dfca01bb3
#
_entry.id   0f48c39e1c821cdd3c5a9b7dfca01bb3
#
_cell.length_a   1.000
_cell.length_b   1.000
_cell.length_c   1.000
_cell.angle_alpha   90.00
_cell.angle_beta   90.00
_cell.angle_gamma   90.00
#
_symmetry.space_group_name_H-M   'P 1'
#
loop_
_entity.id
_entity.type
_entity.pdbx_description
1 polymer ?
#
loop_
_entity_poly.entity_id
_entity_poly.type
_entity_poly.pdbx_seq_one_letter_code
_entity_poly.pdbx_strand_id
1 'polypeptide(L)'
;MAMMVIGQWAVWLVLVFALAALMNKKPVETAAPAAFFVILLLYLGGLLGNLLIGMGLVWLCAGAGAVYLAVSWASPAGPDGSGNKKRLARRWGWALGGFALIGAWLLCLAWGRRLSAWDDLSHWGLAVKNMITLDRHHCVPPSTTTFRAYPPASSLFEYFFARFAGQQWEAAAVFGLDVLMTSCLLPALRCTSRRQWWKTLLLGGALLAFPVVFYERVYTIVYVDMLLALLTAYLI
;
A
#
# COMPACT_ATOMS: atom_id res chain seq x y z
N MET A 1 -14.81 -0.82 -9.86
CA MET A 1 -13.90 -0.73 -8.70
C MET A 1 -12.85 -1.84 -8.66
N ALA A 2 -13.24 -3.12 -8.51
CA ALA A 2 -12.28 -4.20 -8.27
C ALA A 2 -11.10 -4.22 -9.24
N MET A 3 -11.35 -4.16 -10.53
CA MET A 3 -10.30 -4.23 -11.56
C MET A 3 -9.26 -3.11 -11.42
N MET A 4 -9.68 -1.87 -11.14
CA MET A 4 -8.77 -0.73 -10.97
C MET A 4 -7.98 -0.82 -9.67
N VAL A 5 -8.65 -1.17 -8.57
CA VAL A 5 -7.98 -1.37 -7.27
C VAL A 5 -6.99 -2.53 -7.34
N ILE A 6 -7.35 -3.65 -7.98
CA ILE A 6 -6.45 -4.79 -8.20
C ILE A 6 -5.26 -4.38 -9.07
N GLY A 7 -5.48 -3.55 -10.11
CA GLY A 7 -4.40 -3.01 -10.93
C GLY A 7 -3.39 -2.19 -10.12
N GLN A 8 -3.87 -1.26 -9.29
CA GLN A 8 -2.99 -0.46 -8.42
C GLN A 8 -2.32 -1.31 -7.34
N TRP A 9 -3.03 -2.31 -6.81
CA TRP A 9 -2.44 -3.30 -5.90
C TRP A 9 -1.29 -4.07 -6.57
N ALA A 10 -1.48 -4.50 -7.82
CA ALA A 10 -0.42 -5.18 -8.57
C ALA A 10 0.79 -4.27 -8.82
N VAL A 11 0.57 -2.99 -9.18
CA VAL A 11 1.62 -1.98 -9.33
C VAL A 11 2.43 -1.84 -8.04
N TRP A 12 1.75 -1.67 -6.90
CA TRP A 12 2.41 -1.58 -5.60
C TRP A 12 3.17 -2.87 -5.24
N LEU A 13 2.60 -4.05 -5.50
CA LEU A 13 3.29 -5.33 -5.28
C LEU A 13 4.57 -5.45 -6.12
N VAL A 14 4.55 -5.02 -7.36
CA VAL A 14 5.78 -5.00 -8.19
C VAL A 14 6.86 -4.18 -7.51
N LEU A 15 6.55 -3.00 -6.97
CA LEU A 15 7.50 -2.17 -6.23
C LEU A 15 7.99 -2.88 -4.96
N VAL A 16 7.10 -3.53 -4.19
CA VAL A 16 7.46 -4.32 -3.01
C VAL A 16 8.49 -5.40 -3.36
N PHE A 17 8.23 -6.18 -4.40
CA PHE A 17 9.12 -7.28 -4.80
C PHE A 17 10.42 -6.78 -5.46
N ALA A 18 10.37 -5.69 -6.24
CA ALA A 18 11.56 -5.08 -6.83
C ALA A 18 12.49 -4.53 -5.74
N LEU A 19 11.95 -3.81 -4.75
CA LEU A 19 12.72 -3.34 -3.59
C LEU A 19 13.28 -4.51 -2.76
N ALA A 20 12.49 -5.57 -2.56
CA ALA A 20 12.94 -6.76 -1.85
C ALA A 20 14.14 -7.43 -2.56
N ALA A 21 14.11 -7.46 -3.88
CA ALA A 21 15.23 -7.98 -4.70
C ALA A 21 16.46 -7.07 -4.63
N LEU A 22 16.27 -5.76 -4.83
CA LEU A 22 17.35 -4.77 -4.79
C LEU A 22 18.05 -4.72 -3.43
N MET A 23 17.28 -4.75 -2.35
CA MET A 23 17.78 -4.65 -0.98
C MET A 23 18.16 -6.01 -0.36
N ASN A 24 17.97 -7.11 -1.08
CA ASN A 24 18.13 -8.48 -0.57
C ASN A 24 17.33 -8.74 0.73
N LYS A 25 16.11 -8.21 0.81
CA LYS A 25 15.19 -8.32 1.94
C LYS A 25 14.04 -9.28 1.65
N LYS A 26 13.23 -9.60 2.67
CA LYS A 26 11.96 -10.29 2.46
C LYS A 26 10.90 -9.29 1.97
N PRO A 27 9.94 -9.67 1.09
CA PRO A 27 8.89 -8.74 0.64
C PRO A 27 8.07 -8.10 1.77
N VAL A 28 7.88 -8.79 2.90
CA VAL A 28 7.20 -8.22 4.08
C VAL A 28 7.95 -7.04 4.71
N GLU A 29 9.28 -6.96 4.55
CA GLU A 29 10.12 -5.87 5.07
C GLU A 29 10.13 -4.65 4.14
N THR A 30 9.72 -4.81 2.87
CA THR A 30 9.72 -3.75 1.87
C THR A 30 8.33 -3.22 1.54
N ALA A 31 7.29 -3.75 2.19
CA ALA A 31 5.91 -3.31 1.98
C ALA A 31 5.72 -1.83 2.36
N ALA A 32 6.09 -1.44 3.58
CA ALA A 32 6.01 -0.04 4.02
C ALA A 32 6.96 0.88 3.21
N PRO A 33 8.25 0.57 3.00
CA PRO A 33 9.10 1.34 2.10
C PRO A 33 8.52 1.55 0.70
N ALA A 34 7.87 0.54 0.11
CA ALA A 34 7.21 0.68 -1.19
C ALA A 34 6.01 1.64 -1.13
N ALA A 35 5.23 1.61 -0.05
CA ALA A 35 4.13 2.55 0.14
C ALA A 35 4.65 3.99 0.31
N PHE A 36 5.69 4.19 1.11
CA PHE A 36 6.32 5.51 1.28
C PHE A 36 6.94 6.02 -0.02
N PHE A 37 7.50 5.14 -0.83
CA PHE A 37 8.01 5.50 -2.15
C PHE A 37 6.90 5.99 -3.09
N VAL A 38 5.73 5.33 -3.11
CA VAL A 38 4.55 5.79 -3.84
C VAL A 38 4.11 7.17 -3.34
N ILE A 39 4.00 7.37 -2.01
CA ILE A 39 3.66 8.65 -1.39
C ILE A 39 4.64 9.75 -1.83
N LEU A 40 5.94 9.48 -1.79
CA LEU A 40 6.98 10.43 -2.18
C LEU A 40 6.83 10.86 -3.64
N LEU A 41 6.65 9.91 -4.57
CA LEU A 41 6.48 10.22 -6.00
C LEU A 41 5.22 11.04 -6.26
N LEU A 42 4.11 10.71 -5.60
CA LEU A 42 2.88 11.49 -5.69
C LEU A 42 3.05 12.89 -5.09
N TYR A 43 3.74 13.00 -3.96
CA TYR A 43 4.04 14.28 -3.33
C TYR A 43 4.86 15.18 -4.27
N LEU A 44 5.91 14.63 -4.90
CA LEU A 44 6.72 15.35 -5.89
C LEU A 44 5.89 15.78 -7.10
N GLY A 45 5.02 14.90 -7.62
CA GLY A 45 4.09 15.24 -8.70
C GLY A 45 3.14 16.39 -8.31
N GLY A 46 2.63 16.34 -7.08
CA GLY A 46 1.78 17.42 -6.54
C GLY A 46 2.52 18.75 -6.36
N LEU A 47 3.81 18.74 -5.99
CA LEU A 47 4.66 19.96 -5.98
C LEU A 47 4.87 20.54 -7.38
N LEU A 48 4.89 19.68 -8.40
CA LEU A 48 4.89 20.09 -9.82
C LEU A 48 3.50 20.56 -10.31
N GLY A 49 2.51 20.58 -9.42
CA GLY A 49 1.17 21.08 -9.70
C GLY A 49 0.20 20.05 -10.26
N ASN A 50 0.60 18.77 -10.41
CA ASN A 50 -0.30 17.74 -10.92
C ASN A 50 0.07 16.33 -10.38
N LEU A 51 -0.84 15.74 -9.60
CA LEU A 51 -0.67 14.40 -9.02
C LEU A 51 -0.59 13.28 -10.09
N LEU A 52 -1.14 13.49 -11.29
CA LEU A 52 -1.02 12.52 -12.39
C LEU A 52 0.43 12.35 -12.86
N ILE A 53 1.27 13.39 -12.73
CA ILE A 53 2.72 13.26 -12.97
C ILE A 53 3.31 12.25 -11.98
N GLY A 54 2.97 12.39 -10.70
CA GLY A 54 3.39 11.42 -9.67
C GLY A 54 2.88 10.00 -9.95
N MET A 55 1.63 9.84 -10.39
CA MET A 55 1.08 8.55 -10.81
C MET A 55 1.87 7.94 -11.97
N GLY A 56 2.18 8.75 -13.00
CA GLY A 56 3.01 8.33 -14.13
C GLY A 56 4.39 7.86 -13.69
N LEU A 57 5.03 8.58 -12.75
CA LEU A 57 6.31 8.18 -12.17
C LEU A 57 6.20 6.85 -11.41
N VAL A 58 5.14 6.64 -10.63
CA VAL A 58 4.90 5.37 -9.94
C VAL A 58 4.81 4.21 -10.94
N TRP A 59 4.02 4.38 -12.01
CA TRP A 59 3.87 3.34 -13.03
C TRP A 59 5.16 3.10 -13.81
N LEU A 60 5.92 4.15 -14.12
CA LEU A 60 7.24 4.04 -14.75
C LEU A 60 8.21 3.25 -13.87
N CYS A 61 8.28 3.57 -12.58
CA CYS A 61 9.13 2.86 -11.63
C CYS A 61 8.68 1.40 -11.45
N ALA A 62 7.37 1.14 -11.43
CA ALA A 62 6.85 -0.23 -11.38
C ALA A 62 7.18 -1.01 -12.66
N GLY A 63 7.06 -0.38 -13.85
CA GLY A 63 7.48 -0.97 -15.12
C GLY A 63 8.97 -1.33 -15.13
N ALA A 64 9.83 -0.40 -14.71
CA ALA A 64 11.26 -0.66 -14.55
C ALA A 64 11.54 -1.78 -13.53
N GLY A 65 10.81 -1.79 -12.42
CA GLY A 65 10.87 -2.85 -11.42
C GLY A 65 10.48 -4.22 -11.98
N ALA A 66 9.42 -4.28 -12.80
CA ALA A 66 8.97 -5.51 -13.45
C ALA A 66 10.04 -6.04 -14.44
N VAL A 67 10.63 -5.15 -15.24
CA VAL A 67 11.73 -5.51 -16.14
C VAL A 67 12.94 -6.01 -15.33
N TYR A 68 13.32 -5.32 -14.27
CA TYR A 68 14.40 -5.75 -13.39
C TYR A 68 14.15 -7.16 -12.81
N LEU A 69 12.93 -7.42 -12.33
CA LEU A 69 12.53 -8.72 -11.80
C LEU A 69 12.60 -9.80 -12.90
N ALA A 70 12.10 -9.51 -14.10
CA ALA A 70 12.13 -10.43 -15.23
C ALA A 70 13.57 -10.77 -15.66
N VAL A 71 14.45 -9.77 -15.79
CA VAL A 71 15.87 -9.94 -16.12
C VAL A 71 16.58 -10.73 -15.03
N SER A 72 16.36 -10.37 -13.76
CA SER A 72 16.94 -11.10 -12.60
C SER A 72 16.50 -12.55 -12.56
N TRP A 73 15.28 -12.83 -13.00
CA TRP A 73 14.75 -14.20 -13.12
C TRP A 73 15.32 -14.94 -14.33
N ALA A 74 15.49 -14.27 -15.47
CA ALA A 74 16.00 -14.85 -16.71
C ALA A 74 17.52 -15.08 -16.69
N SER A 75 18.28 -14.29 -15.91
CA SER A 75 19.73 -14.40 -15.84
C SER A 75 20.17 -15.81 -15.46
N PRO A 76 21.13 -16.40 -16.18
CA PRO A 76 21.70 -17.68 -15.80
C PRO A 76 22.31 -17.54 -14.40
N ALA A 77 22.03 -18.50 -13.55
CA ALA A 77 22.64 -18.55 -12.23
C ALA A 77 24.17 -18.68 -12.42
N GLY A 78 24.96 -18.09 -11.53
CA GLY A 78 26.41 -18.28 -11.47
C GLY A 78 26.81 -19.77 -11.37
N PRO A 79 28.10 -20.13 -11.29
CA PRO A 79 28.59 -21.53 -11.41
C PRO A 79 27.86 -22.59 -10.60
N ASP A 80 27.13 -22.16 -9.53
CA ASP A 80 26.26 -23.02 -8.70
C ASP A 80 24.75 -23.00 -9.09
N GLY A 81 24.50 -22.63 -10.25
CA GLY A 81 23.34 -22.22 -11.11
C GLY A 81 21.95 -22.74 -10.83
N SER A 82 21.70 -23.83 -10.16
CA SER A 82 20.34 -24.37 -10.02
C SER A 82 19.64 -24.01 -8.70
N GLY A 83 20.41 -23.62 -7.67
CA GLY A 83 19.88 -23.41 -6.33
C GLY A 83 19.12 -22.08 -6.13
N ASN A 84 19.62 -21.00 -6.76
CA ASN A 84 19.16 -19.64 -6.42
C ASN A 84 17.75 -19.33 -6.99
N LYS A 85 17.49 -19.70 -8.25
CA LYS A 85 16.17 -19.48 -8.89
C LYS A 85 15.05 -20.24 -8.20
N LYS A 86 15.24 -21.54 -7.92
CA LYS A 86 14.26 -22.36 -7.21
C LYS A 86 14.03 -21.87 -5.78
N ARG A 87 15.09 -21.40 -5.11
CA ARG A 87 15.02 -20.85 -3.76
C ARG A 87 14.26 -19.52 -3.73
N LEU A 88 14.54 -18.63 -4.69
CA LEU A 88 13.87 -17.33 -4.82
C LEU A 88 12.40 -17.51 -5.19
N ALA A 89 12.09 -18.31 -6.21
CA ALA A 89 10.73 -18.66 -6.61
C ALA A 89 9.90 -19.20 -5.44
N ARG A 90 10.49 -20.14 -4.69
CA ARG A 90 9.84 -20.76 -3.54
C ARG A 90 9.62 -19.77 -2.39
N ARG A 91 10.56 -18.80 -2.18
CA ARG A 91 10.46 -17.76 -1.16
C ARG A 91 9.41 -16.72 -1.52
N TRP A 92 9.36 -16.30 -2.79
CA TRP A 92 8.44 -15.27 -3.26
C TRP A 92 7.02 -15.79 -3.48
N GLY A 93 6.85 -17.04 -3.92
CA GLY A 93 5.52 -17.63 -4.10
C GLY A 93 4.68 -17.63 -2.82
N TRP A 94 5.29 -17.92 -1.67
CA TRP A 94 4.59 -17.86 -0.38
C TRP A 94 4.25 -16.42 0.05
N ALA A 95 5.18 -15.49 -0.20
CA ALA A 95 4.91 -14.08 0.08
C ALA A 95 3.80 -13.56 -0.81
N LEU A 96 3.82 -13.88 -2.12
CA LEU A 96 2.78 -13.48 -3.06
C LEU A 96 1.42 -14.04 -2.65
N GLY A 97 1.35 -15.32 -2.25
CA GLY A 97 0.12 -15.92 -1.72
C GLY A 97 -0.39 -15.20 -0.47
N GLY A 98 0.50 -14.86 0.47
CA GLY A 98 0.17 -14.08 1.65
C GLY A 98 -0.37 -12.69 1.32
N PHE A 99 0.30 -11.96 0.44
CA PHE A 99 -0.18 -10.65 -0.04
C PHE A 99 -1.53 -10.78 -0.77
N ALA A 100 -1.73 -11.81 -1.59
CA ALA A 100 -2.99 -12.02 -2.27
C ALA A 100 -4.15 -12.27 -1.29
N LEU A 101 -3.91 -13.06 -0.23
CA LEU A 101 -4.90 -13.32 0.82
C LEU A 101 -5.23 -12.04 1.61
N ILE A 102 -4.22 -11.29 2.02
CA ILE A 102 -4.40 -10.01 2.72
C ILE A 102 -5.16 -9.03 1.82
N GLY A 103 -4.73 -8.87 0.56
CA GLY A 103 -5.41 -7.97 -0.39
C GLY A 103 -6.86 -8.36 -0.64
N ALA A 104 -7.16 -9.66 -0.79
CA ALA A 104 -8.53 -10.14 -0.94
C ALA A 104 -9.37 -9.86 0.29
N TRP A 105 -8.84 -10.08 1.49
CA TRP A 105 -9.51 -9.79 2.75
C TRP A 105 -9.80 -8.29 2.90
N LEU A 106 -8.80 -7.41 2.69
CA LEU A 106 -8.99 -5.96 2.74
C LEU A 106 -9.98 -5.48 1.68
N LEU A 107 -9.94 -6.04 0.48
CA LEU A 107 -10.89 -5.71 -0.58
C LEU A 107 -12.32 -6.11 -0.21
N CYS A 108 -12.51 -7.26 0.44
CA CYS A 108 -13.81 -7.68 0.95
C CYS A 108 -14.33 -6.72 2.03
N LEU A 109 -13.46 -6.26 2.94
CA LEU A 109 -13.84 -5.29 3.98
C LEU A 109 -14.21 -3.93 3.40
N ALA A 110 -13.45 -3.45 2.41
CA ALA A 110 -13.70 -2.17 1.75
C ALA A 110 -14.86 -2.22 0.74
N TRP A 111 -15.31 -3.42 0.32
CA TRP A 111 -16.31 -3.55 -0.75
C TRP A 111 -17.61 -2.83 -0.47
N GLY A 112 -17.99 -1.92 -1.38
CA GLY A 112 -19.24 -1.16 -1.27
C GLY A 112 -19.28 -0.16 -0.11
N ARG A 113 -18.17 0.04 0.61
CA ARG A 113 -18.12 1.01 1.71
C ARG A 113 -18.33 2.43 1.20
N ARG A 114 -19.01 3.22 2.05
CA ARG A 114 -19.19 4.66 1.90
C ARG A 114 -18.65 5.33 3.15
N LEU A 115 -18.01 6.46 2.96
CA LEU A 115 -17.60 7.30 4.07
C LEU A 115 -18.81 7.84 4.80
N SER A 116 -18.84 7.67 6.11
CA SER A 116 -20.02 8.03 6.92
C SER A 116 -19.67 8.68 8.25
N ALA A 117 -18.44 8.51 8.73
CA ALA A 117 -17.98 9.16 9.95
C ALA A 117 -17.79 10.67 9.70
N TRP A 118 -17.98 11.47 10.73
CA TRP A 118 -17.89 12.92 10.62
C TRP A 118 -16.50 13.37 10.13
N ASP A 119 -15.42 12.77 10.67
CA ASP A 119 -14.06 13.09 10.29
C ASP A 119 -13.74 12.64 8.86
N ASP A 120 -14.30 11.52 8.40
CA ASP A 120 -14.17 11.09 7.01
C ASP A 120 -14.72 12.14 6.05
N LEU A 121 -15.91 12.68 6.37
CA LEU A 121 -16.62 13.62 5.50
C LEU A 121 -16.10 15.05 5.60
N SER A 122 -15.57 15.46 6.77
CA SER A 122 -15.12 16.84 7.03
C SER A 122 -13.62 17.03 6.79
N HIS A 123 -12.81 15.96 6.91
CA HIS A 123 -11.35 16.04 6.90
C HIS A 123 -10.72 15.10 5.86
N TRP A 124 -10.58 13.83 6.21
CA TRP A 124 -9.71 12.90 5.50
C TRP A 124 -10.26 12.51 4.13
N GLY A 125 -11.52 12.06 4.06
CA GLY A 125 -12.16 11.74 2.80
C GLY A 125 -12.39 12.98 1.92
N LEU A 126 -12.63 14.16 2.53
CA LEU A 126 -12.72 15.41 1.78
C LEU A 126 -11.38 15.77 1.12
N ALA A 127 -10.26 15.53 1.79
CA ALA A 127 -8.92 15.72 1.22
C ALA A 127 -8.71 14.83 -0.02
N VAL A 128 -9.03 13.53 0.09
CA VAL A 128 -8.93 12.59 -1.04
C VAL A 128 -9.86 12.99 -2.18
N LYS A 129 -11.12 13.38 -1.88
CA LYS A 129 -12.07 13.86 -2.88
C LYS A 129 -11.55 15.06 -3.65
N ASN A 130 -10.98 16.05 -2.95
CA ASN A 130 -10.36 17.21 -3.59
C ASN A 130 -9.18 16.81 -4.48
N MET A 131 -8.31 15.90 -4.01
CA MET A 131 -7.20 15.40 -4.81
C MET A 131 -7.70 14.69 -6.09
N ILE A 132 -8.73 13.86 -6.00
CA ILE A 132 -9.32 13.18 -7.17
C ILE A 132 -9.91 14.17 -8.17
N THR A 133 -10.57 15.21 -7.66
CA THR A 133 -11.27 16.18 -8.51
C THR A 133 -10.31 17.16 -9.20
N LEU A 134 -9.25 17.55 -8.52
CA LEU A 134 -8.35 18.62 -8.94
C LEU A 134 -7.01 18.10 -9.50
N ASP A 135 -6.68 16.84 -9.25
CA ASP A 135 -5.36 16.25 -9.49
C ASP A 135 -4.20 17.10 -8.88
N ARG A 136 -4.47 17.70 -7.71
CA ARG A 136 -3.53 18.57 -6.96
C ARG A 136 -3.55 18.22 -5.48
N HIS A 137 -2.55 18.70 -4.75
CA HIS A 137 -2.59 18.61 -3.29
C HIS A 137 -3.85 19.27 -2.72
N HIS A 138 -4.47 18.64 -1.74
CA HIS A 138 -5.67 19.18 -1.08
C HIS A 138 -5.41 20.51 -0.33
N CYS A 139 -4.17 20.82 0.00
CA CYS A 139 -3.78 22.07 0.67
C CYS A 139 -3.72 23.29 -0.27
N VAL A 140 -3.77 23.08 -1.60
CA VAL A 140 -3.62 24.15 -2.60
C VAL A 140 -5.00 24.59 -3.13
N PRO A 141 -5.26 25.91 -3.28
CA PRO A 141 -6.49 26.38 -3.94
C PRO A 141 -6.64 25.79 -5.35
N PRO A 142 -7.87 25.52 -5.83
CA PRO A 142 -9.19 25.85 -5.25
C PRO A 142 -9.80 24.76 -4.31
N SER A 143 -8.97 24.01 -3.61
CA SER A 143 -9.44 22.96 -2.68
C SER A 143 -10.43 23.53 -1.64
N THR A 144 -11.48 22.76 -1.37
CA THR A 144 -12.48 23.07 -0.34
C THR A 144 -12.17 22.46 1.03
N THR A 145 -10.97 21.85 1.17
CA THR A 145 -10.53 21.22 2.42
C THR A 145 -10.40 22.29 3.52
N THR A 146 -11.06 22.04 4.67
CA THR A 146 -11.04 22.96 5.82
C THR A 146 -9.67 23.00 6.49
N PHE A 147 -9.03 21.84 6.63
CA PHE A 147 -7.75 21.67 7.34
C PHE A 147 -6.59 21.49 6.36
N ARG A 148 -6.25 22.58 5.66
CA ARG A 148 -5.19 22.61 4.64
C ARG A 148 -3.78 22.31 5.18
N ALA A 149 -3.58 22.50 6.49
CA ALA A 149 -2.29 22.27 7.14
C ALA A 149 -2.01 20.80 7.45
N TYR A 150 -2.98 19.92 7.26
CA TYR A 150 -2.78 18.49 7.54
C TYR A 150 -1.83 17.85 6.52
N PRO A 151 -0.88 17.01 6.99
CA PRO A 151 0.05 16.31 6.10
C PRO A 151 -0.69 15.44 5.09
N PRO A 152 -0.34 15.50 3.80
CA PRO A 152 -1.08 14.80 2.75
C PRO A 152 -0.72 13.31 2.60
N ALA A 153 0.17 12.76 3.43
CA ALA A 153 0.79 11.47 3.18
C ALA A 153 -0.20 10.30 3.05
N SER A 154 -1.13 10.13 4.00
CA SER A 154 -2.17 9.09 3.93
C SER A 154 -3.08 9.32 2.73
N SER A 155 -3.58 10.55 2.57
CA SER A 155 -4.48 10.91 1.48
C SER A 155 -3.85 10.76 0.09
N LEU A 156 -2.53 10.89 -0.05
CA LEU A 156 -1.83 10.59 -1.30
C LEU A 156 -1.84 9.09 -1.62
N PHE A 157 -1.64 8.24 -0.61
CA PHE A 157 -1.70 6.80 -0.82
C PHE A 157 -3.13 6.31 -1.08
N GLU A 158 -4.11 6.90 -0.41
CA GLU A 158 -5.53 6.70 -0.69
C GLU A 158 -5.90 7.16 -2.11
N TYR A 159 -5.41 8.34 -2.55
CA TYR A 159 -5.57 8.83 -3.92
C TYR A 159 -5.01 7.85 -4.95
N PHE A 160 -3.85 7.22 -4.69
CA PHE A 160 -3.26 6.22 -5.58
C PHE A 160 -4.25 5.10 -5.92
N PHE A 161 -5.02 4.62 -4.96
CA PHE A 161 -6.03 3.59 -5.20
C PHE A 161 -7.35 4.15 -5.74
N ALA A 162 -7.74 5.33 -5.27
CA ALA A 162 -9.07 5.90 -5.49
C ALA A 162 -9.22 6.65 -6.82
N ARG A 163 -8.12 7.20 -7.39
CA ARG A 163 -8.17 8.12 -8.53
C ARG A 163 -8.94 7.58 -9.74
N PHE A 164 -8.82 6.30 -10.02
CA PHE A 164 -9.47 5.66 -11.17
C PHE A 164 -10.65 4.76 -10.78
N ALA A 165 -11.07 4.77 -9.52
CA ALA A 165 -12.16 3.92 -9.03
C ALA A 165 -13.57 4.45 -9.37
N GLY A 166 -13.68 5.64 -9.97
CA GLY A 166 -14.95 6.25 -10.36
C GLY A 166 -15.86 6.49 -9.15
N GLN A 167 -17.11 6.08 -9.25
CA GLN A 167 -18.09 6.24 -8.17
C GLN A 167 -17.77 5.47 -6.88
N GLN A 168 -16.81 4.56 -6.94
CA GLN A 168 -16.40 3.73 -5.80
C GLN A 168 -15.08 4.21 -5.17
N TRP A 169 -14.75 5.47 -5.37
CA TRP A 169 -13.51 6.06 -4.86
C TRP A 169 -13.40 5.97 -3.34
N GLU A 170 -14.52 6.06 -2.60
CA GLU A 170 -14.54 5.96 -1.14
C GLU A 170 -14.07 4.59 -0.66
N ALA A 171 -14.62 3.52 -1.24
CA ALA A 171 -14.19 2.16 -0.94
C ALA A 171 -12.72 1.92 -1.31
N ALA A 172 -12.26 2.51 -2.41
CA ALA A 172 -10.87 2.41 -2.84
C ALA A 172 -9.92 3.21 -1.94
N ALA A 173 -10.35 4.34 -1.38
CA ALA A 173 -9.61 5.12 -0.39
C ALA A 173 -9.44 4.32 0.92
N VAL A 174 -10.54 3.75 1.44
CA VAL A 174 -10.50 2.85 2.61
C VAL A 174 -9.51 1.70 2.37
N PHE A 175 -9.62 1.02 1.23
CA PHE A 175 -8.66 -0.03 0.87
C PHE A 175 -7.20 0.47 0.87
N GLY A 176 -6.95 1.66 0.31
CA GLY A 176 -5.62 2.27 0.27
C GLY A 176 -5.04 2.50 1.67
N LEU A 177 -5.83 3.07 2.58
CA LEU A 177 -5.40 3.28 3.96
C LEU A 177 -5.13 1.95 4.68
N ASP A 178 -6.01 0.96 4.50
CA ASP A 178 -5.85 -0.37 5.09
C ASP A 178 -4.56 -1.06 4.61
N VAL A 179 -4.23 -0.91 3.32
CA VAL A 179 -2.96 -1.38 2.75
C VAL A 179 -1.77 -0.68 3.41
N LEU A 180 -1.84 0.63 3.60
CA LEU A 180 -0.78 1.40 4.23
C LEU A 180 -0.56 0.97 5.69
N MET A 181 -1.63 0.86 6.47
CA MET A 181 -1.59 0.39 7.85
C MET A 181 -1.02 -1.04 7.93
N THR A 182 -1.55 -1.94 7.12
CA THR A 182 -1.09 -3.33 7.08
C THR A 182 0.38 -3.42 6.69
N SER A 183 0.85 -2.59 5.74
CA SER A 183 2.25 -2.58 5.32
C SER A 183 3.21 -2.27 6.46
N CYS A 184 2.80 -1.45 7.44
CA CYS A 184 3.59 -1.15 8.64
C CYS A 184 3.66 -2.33 9.63
N LEU A 185 2.65 -3.21 9.62
CA LEU A 185 2.62 -4.41 10.49
C LEU A 185 3.41 -5.60 9.92
N LEU A 186 3.48 -5.72 8.59
CA LEU A 186 4.08 -6.88 7.92
C LEU A 186 5.55 -7.17 8.30
N PRO A 187 6.42 -6.20 8.60
CA PRO A 187 7.81 -6.46 9.03
C PRO A 187 7.91 -7.34 10.28
N ALA A 188 6.91 -7.34 11.16
CA ALA A 188 6.87 -8.25 12.31
C ALA A 188 6.90 -9.73 11.90
N LEU A 189 6.45 -10.05 10.67
CA LEU A 189 6.50 -11.41 10.12
C LEU A 189 7.91 -11.82 9.65
N ARG A 190 8.89 -10.93 9.67
CA ARG A 190 10.27 -11.22 9.23
C ARG A 190 10.91 -12.39 9.97
N CYS A 191 10.55 -12.58 11.24
CA CYS A 191 11.09 -13.62 12.10
C CYS A 191 10.47 -15.00 11.85
N THR A 192 9.37 -15.09 11.10
CA THR A 192 8.69 -16.35 10.82
C THR A 192 9.37 -17.14 9.72
N SER A 193 9.34 -18.46 9.81
CA SER A 193 9.89 -19.36 8.82
C SER A 193 8.80 -20.23 8.18
N ARG A 194 9.05 -20.70 6.95
CA ARG A 194 8.12 -21.58 6.24
C ARG A 194 7.82 -22.88 7.02
N ARG A 195 8.79 -23.41 7.75
CA ARG A 195 8.60 -24.63 8.56
C ARG A 195 7.58 -24.41 9.68
N GLN A 196 7.37 -23.15 10.07
CA GLN A 196 6.46 -22.74 11.14
C GLN A 196 5.31 -21.90 10.56
N TRP A 197 4.75 -22.35 9.42
CA TRP A 197 3.67 -21.62 8.71
C TRP A 197 2.48 -21.26 9.61
N TRP A 198 2.12 -22.13 10.54
CA TRP A 198 1.05 -21.90 11.51
C TRP A 198 1.36 -20.70 12.43
N LYS A 199 2.64 -20.51 12.83
CA LYS A 199 3.05 -19.32 13.61
C LYS A 199 2.92 -18.05 12.77
N THR A 200 3.20 -18.13 11.47
CA THR A 200 3.01 -17.00 10.55
C THR A 200 1.52 -16.65 10.45
N LEU A 201 0.63 -17.66 10.36
CA LEU A 201 -0.82 -17.43 10.34
C LEU A 201 -1.32 -16.84 11.66
N LEU A 202 -0.91 -17.41 12.80
CA LEU A 202 -1.31 -16.90 14.12
C LEU A 202 -0.81 -15.45 14.34
N LEU A 203 0.48 -15.21 14.09
CA LEU A 203 1.04 -13.87 14.24
C LEU A 203 0.42 -12.89 13.24
N GLY A 204 0.24 -13.28 11.98
CA GLY A 204 -0.41 -12.45 10.97
C GLY A 204 -1.86 -12.12 11.35
N GLY A 205 -2.62 -13.12 11.79
CA GLY A 205 -3.99 -12.91 12.29
C GLY A 205 -4.03 -11.98 13.50
N ALA A 206 -3.12 -12.17 14.46
CA ALA A 206 -3.03 -11.30 15.64
C ALA A 206 -2.67 -9.86 15.25
N LEU A 207 -1.72 -9.66 14.32
CA LEU A 207 -1.34 -8.33 13.84
C LEU A 207 -2.50 -7.63 13.12
N LEU A 208 -3.27 -8.35 12.30
CA LEU A 208 -4.43 -7.77 11.62
C LEU A 208 -5.60 -7.52 12.57
N ALA A 209 -5.76 -8.33 13.63
CA ALA A 209 -6.78 -8.11 14.65
C ALA A 209 -6.39 -7.00 15.65
N PHE A 210 -5.10 -6.76 15.84
CA PHE A 210 -4.60 -5.81 16.86
C PHE A 210 -5.20 -4.40 16.73
N PRO A 211 -5.28 -3.76 15.55
CA PRO A 211 -5.90 -2.44 15.42
C PRO A 211 -7.37 -2.42 15.83
N VAL A 212 -8.12 -3.52 15.62
CA VAL A 212 -9.55 -3.62 15.95
C VAL A 212 -9.79 -3.54 17.46
N VAL A 213 -8.82 -3.99 18.28
CA VAL A 213 -8.92 -3.91 19.75
C VAL A 213 -9.01 -2.46 20.23
N PHE A 214 -8.36 -1.53 19.53
CA PHE A 214 -8.40 -0.10 19.87
C PHE A 214 -9.58 0.63 19.24
N TYR A 215 -9.96 0.21 18.02
CA TYR A 215 -11.08 0.82 17.32
C TYR A 215 -11.75 -0.18 16.37
N GLU A 216 -12.97 -0.60 16.70
CA GLU A 216 -13.69 -1.65 15.96
C GLU A 216 -13.92 -1.35 14.47
N ARG A 217 -13.97 -0.07 14.10
CA ARG A 217 -14.21 0.39 12.72
C ARG A 217 -12.94 0.71 11.94
N VAL A 218 -11.75 0.39 12.46
CA VAL A 218 -10.46 0.80 11.89
C VAL A 218 -10.31 0.47 10.39
N TYR A 219 -10.83 -0.66 9.95
CA TYR A 219 -10.78 -1.10 8.54
C TYR A 219 -11.99 -0.64 7.70
N THR A 220 -12.76 0.32 8.16
CA THR A 220 -13.97 0.76 7.45
C THR A 220 -14.08 2.28 7.31
N ILE A 221 -13.07 3.00 7.78
CA ILE A 221 -13.00 4.46 7.81
C ILE A 221 -11.60 4.92 7.41
N VAL A 222 -11.44 6.21 7.11
CA VAL A 222 -10.14 6.82 6.72
C VAL A 222 -9.49 7.61 7.85
N TYR A 223 -9.54 7.10 9.08
CA TYR A 223 -8.88 7.71 10.23
C TYR A 223 -7.39 7.47 10.24
N VAL A 224 -6.62 8.52 10.49
CA VAL A 224 -5.15 8.46 10.49
C VAL A 224 -4.54 8.16 11.86
N ASP A 225 -5.29 8.23 12.95
CA ASP A 225 -4.77 8.04 14.31
C ASP A 225 -4.12 6.67 14.48
N MET A 226 -4.79 5.62 14.01
CA MET A 226 -4.23 4.27 14.04
C MET A 226 -2.99 4.16 13.14
N LEU A 227 -3.00 4.79 11.96
CA LEU A 227 -1.84 4.82 11.08
C LEU A 227 -0.64 5.49 11.78
N LEU A 228 -0.84 6.60 12.49
CA LEU A 228 0.23 7.27 13.25
C LEU A 228 0.81 6.38 14.34
N ALA A 229 -0.05 5.65 15.08
CA ALA A 229 0.39 4.67 16.07
C ALA A 229 1.23 3.55 15.44
N LEU A 230 0.78 2.99 14.32
CA LEU A 230 1.47 1.94 13.60
C LEU A 230 2.77 2.41 12.95
N LEU A 231 2.81 3.65 12.42
CA LEU A 231 4.03 4.26 11.91
C LEU A 231 5.06 4.46 13.01
N THR A 232 4.63 4.93 14.19
CA THR A 232 5.51 5.08 15.34
C THR A 232 6.09 3.73 15.77
N ALA A 233 5.25 2.70 15.86
CA ALA A 233 5.71 1.35 16.18
C ALA A 233 6.62 0.74 15.09
N TYR A 234 6.46 1.13 13.83
CA TYR A 234 7.30 0.69 12.72
C TYR A 234 8.71 1.32 12.76
N LEU A 235 8.82 2.57 13.26
CA LEU A 235 10.08 3.32 13.29
C LEU A 235 10.96 2.99 14.50
N ILE A 236 10.42 2.35 15.54
CA ILE A 236 11.15 1.89 16.74
C ILE A 236 11.66 0.45 16.55
#